data_8c0bc4d2fd1ab7f14892d402b17d5242
#
_entry.id   8c0bc4d2fd1ab7f14892d402b17d5242
#
_cell.length_a   1.000
_cell.length_b   1.000
_cell.length_c   1.000
_cell.angle_alpha   90.00
_cell.angle_beta   90.00
_cell.angle_gamma   90.00
#
_symmetry.space_group_name_H-M   'P 1'
#
loop_
_entity.id
_entity.type
_entity.pdbx_description
1 polymer ?
#
loop_
_entity_poly.entity_id
_entity_poly.type
_entity_poly.pdbx_seq_one_letter_code
_entity_poly.pdbx_strand_id
1 'polypeptide(L)'
;MVSYLITDTHFGYRQASPSFFESQMKFMKTFLKILKKRPGRVFHLGDVFHSREFVPVKIGEEVRKLFNEIEKVATEFYIISGNHDIYSPVSDDYTSIEMVLDQPVIVREVVELDDCILVPWSKTGEIEGLYSKGKPILTHTDLIAMDMPQVPVISGHLHQRFFEGNKINLGSCFAFNFGDFPDKYIYTTEDFKTFTSVENTDSIRFLRVTPETLDQARPGDELELYIRRSDLTKSVEDYIKSLPNKVRIIYVQEQVTFSSCHCDIYSIIDGCIPDHLRTIYDETKEITKSSLHR
;
A
#
# COMPACT_ATOMS: atom_id res chain seq x y z
N MET A 1 19.96 -6.18 16.27
CA MET A 1 18.78 -5.51 16.92
C MET A 1 17.60 -5.67 15.98
N VAL A 2 16.39 -5.96 16.50
CA VAL A 2 15.22 -6.07 15.63
C VAL A 2 14.81 -4.70 15.10
N SER A 3 14.51 -4.64 13.80
CA SER A 3 13.94 -3.49 13.12
C SER A 3 12.55 -3.85 12.60
N TYR A 4 11.58 -2.97 12.83
CA TYR A 4 10.21 -3.08 12.35
C TYR A 4 10.05 -2.14 11.16
N LEU A 5 9.53 -2.66 10.06
CA LEU A 5 9.30 -1.91 8.82
C LEU A 5 7.81 -1.79 8.57
N ILE A 6 7.33 -0.57 8.49
CA ILE A 6 5.94 -0.20 8.19
C ILE A 6 5.97 0.78 7.02
N THR A 7 4.98 0.73 6.16
CA THR A 7 4.89 1.67 5.03
C THR A 7 3.44 1.89 4.60
N ASP A 8 3.20 3.01 3.93
CA ASP A 8 1.94 3.32 3.25
C ASP A 8 0.73 3.15 4.18
N THR A 9 0.74 3.84 5.30
CA THR A 9 -0.41 3.82 6.22
C THR A 9 -1.57 4.65 5.70
N HIS A 10 -1.30 5.71 4.92
CA HIS A 10 -2.30 6.59 4.30
C HIS A 10 -3.47 6.96 5.22
N PHE A 11 -3.17 7.40 6.45
CA PHE A 11 -4.20 7.88 7.35
C PHE A 11 -5.01 9.02 6.69
N GLY A 12 -6.32 8.94 6.77
CA GLY A 12 -7.22 9.88 6.10
C GLY A 12 -7.72 9.41 4.74
N TYR A 13 -7.36 8.22 4.29
CA TYR A 13 -7.87 7.62 3.06
C TYR A 13 -9.42 7.59 3.01
N ARG A 14 -10.00 7.64 1.79
CA ARG A 14 -11.46 7.68 1.56
C ARG A 14 -12.18 8.78 2.31
N GLN A 15 -11.66 10.02 2.19
CA GLN A 15 -12.25 11.20 2.86
C GLN A 15 -12.39 10.97 4.38
N ALA A 16 -11.42 10.34 4.98
CA ALA A 16 -11.40 10.04 6.40
C ALA A 16 -12.52 9.10 6.87
N SER A 17 -12.89 8.11 6.05
CA SER A 17 -13.93 7.13 6.39
C SER A 17 -13.72 6.58 7.80
N PRO A 18 -14.69 6.71 8.72
CA PRO A 18 -14.53 6.25 10.09
C PRO A 18 -14.21 4.76 10.20
N SER A 19 -14.90 3.91 9.45
CA SER A 19 -14.68 2.46 9.51
C SER A 19 -13.29 2.06 9.02
N PHE A 20 -12.78 2.75 7.98
CA PHE A 20 -11.43 2.50 7.48
C PHE A 20 -10.38 2.95 8.51
N PHE A 21 -10.54 4.13 9.07
CA PHE A 21 -9.64 4.64 10.10
C PHE A 21 -9.65 3.79 11.38
N GLU A 22 -10.80 3.28 11.80
CA GLU A 22 -10.90 2.35 12.94
C GLU A 22 -10.13 1.05 12.69
N SER A 23 -10.21 0.49 11.48
CA SER A 23 -9.42 -0.67 11.06
C SER A 23 -7.91 -0.37 11.14
N GLN A 24 -7.48 0.78 10.60
CA GLN A 24 -6.08 1.21 10.66
C GLN A 24 -5.61 1.33 12.11
N MET A 25 -6.35 2.03 12.95
CA MET A 25 -6.00 2.22 14.36
C MET A 25 -5.99 0.93 15.16
N LYS A 26 -6.86 -0.02 14.83
CA LYS A 26 -6.91 -1.33 15.50
C LYS A 26 -5.63 -2.12 15.24
N PHE A 27 -5.19 -2.20 13.98
CA PHE A 27 -3.95 -2.87 13.63
C PHE A 27 -2.72 -2.17 14.21
N MET A 28 -2.64 -0.85 14.13
CA MET A 28 -1.51 -0.11 14.69
C MET A 28 -1.41 -0.24 16.22
N LYS A 29 -2.54 -0.37 16.92
CA LYS A 29 -2.54 -0.73 18.36
C LYS A 29 -2.07 -2.17 18.60
N THR A 30 -2.35 -3.08 17.67
CA THR A 30 -1.80 -4.45 17.71
C THR A 30 -0.29 -4.43 17.49
N PHE A 31 0.19 -3.66 16.52
CA PHE A 31 1.62 -3.42 16.30
C PHE A 31 2.29 -2.86 17.58
N LEU A 32 1.72 -1.85 18.20
CA LEU A 32 2.26 -1.28 19.45
C LEU A 32 2.36 -2.33 20.58
N LYS A 33 1.40 -3.28 20.66
CA LYS A 33 1.49 -4.40 21.62
C LYS A 33 2.64 -5.34 21.30
N ILE A 34 2.91 -5.60 20.02
CA ILE A 34 4.05 -6.41 19.59
C ILE A 34 5.36 -5.70 19.94
N LEU A 35 5.46 -4.42 19.63
CA LEU A 35 6.63 -3.61 19.94
C LEU A 35 6.90 -3.53 21.46
N LYS A 36 5.85 -3.41 22.30
CA LYS A 36 5.98 -3.44 23.77
C LYS A 36 6.55 -4.77 24.31
N LYS A 37 6.27 -5.88 23.62
CA LYS A 37 6.81 -7.20 24.01
C LYS A 37 8.27 -7.39 23.56
N ARG A 38 8.65 -6.81 22.44
CA ARG A 38 10.01 -6.89 21.90
C ARG A 38 10.40 -5.51 21.35
N PRO A 39 10.90 -4.59 22.20
CA PRO A 39 11.34 -3.27 21.74
C PRO A 39 12.43 -3.38 20.67
N GLY A 40 12.40 -2.47 19.70
CA GLY A 40 13.33 -2.41 18.60
C GLY A 40 13.23 -1.09 17.87
N ARG A 41 14.00 -0.94 16.78
CA ARG A 41 13.89 0.20 15.89
C ARG A 41 12.63 0.13 15.06
N VAL A 42 12.01 1.27 14.81
CA VAL A 42 10.85 1.38 13.91
C VAL A 42 11.20 2.29 12.74
N PHE A 43 10.97 1.81 11.54
CA PHE A 43 11.12 2.57 10.31
C PHE A 43 9.75 2.62 9.60
N HIS A 44 9.21 3.81 9.45
CA HIS A 44 8.07 4.04 8.57
C HIS A 44 8.58 4.54 7.23
N LEU A 45 8.39 3.74 6.17
CA LEU A 45 8.96 3.99 4.86
C LEU A 45 8.07 4.88 3.98
N GLY A 46 7.45 5.90 4.55
CA GLY A 46 6.73 6.94 3.82
C GLY A 46 5.22 6.70 3.67
N ASP A 47 4.56 7.72 3.16
CA ASP A 47 3.11 7.81 2.95
C ASP A 47 2.31 7.57 4.24
N VAL A 48 2.62 8.37 5.27
CA VAL A 48 1.92 8.34 6.57
C VAL A 48 0.48 8.82 6.39
N PHE A 49 0.30 9.97 5.74
CA PHE A 49 -1.01 10.54 5.46
C PHE A 49 -1.39 10.40 3.99
N HIS A 50 -2.69 10.33 3.72
CA HIS A 50 -3.16 10.16 2.36
C HIS A 50 -3.12 11.46 1.54
N SER A 51 -3.35 12.60 2.18
CA SER A 51 -3.38 13.90 1.51
C SER A 51 -2.18 14.75 1.88
N ARG A 52 -1.57 15.36 0.88
CA ARG A 52 -0.46 16.32 1.04
C ARG A 52 -0.89 17.61 1.71
N GLU A 53 -2.14 18.02 1.50
CA GLU A 53 -2.65 19.34 1.84
C GLU A 53 -3.58 19.33 3.05
N PHE A 54 -4.14 18.18 3.39
CA PHE A 54 -5.21 18.09 4.36
C PHE A 54 -5.12 16.86 5.24
N VAL A 55 -4.98 17.08 6.54
CA VAL A 55 -5.12 16.03 7.56
C VAL A 55 -6.32 16.38 8.46
N PRO A 56 -7.37 15.54 8.49
CA PRO A 56 -8.52 15.79 9.36
C PRO A 56 -8.08 15.85 10.83
N VAL A 57 -8.54 16.87 11.56
CA VAL A 57 -8.11 17.15 12.95
C VAL A 57 -8.18 15.92 13.86
N LYS A 58 -9.30 15.17 13.82
CA LYS A 58 -9.46 13.94 14.62
C LYS A 58 -8.40 12.90 14.27
N ILE A 59 -8.13 12.69 12.98
CA ILE A 59 -7.15 11.71 12.51
C ILE A 59 -5.75 12.13 12.92
N GLY A 60 -5.38 13.38 12.68
CA GLY A 60 -4.09 13.92 13.10
C GLY A 60 -3.84 13.73 14.58
N GLU A 61 -4.82 14.08 15.43
CA GLU A 61 -4.70 13.94 16.89
C GLU A 61 -4.56 12.48 17.35
N GLU A 62 -5.35 11.56 16.80
CA GLU A 62 -5.27 10.13 17.17
C GLU A 62 -3.98 9.47 16.66
N VAL A 63 -3.52 9.83 15.45
CA VAL A 63 -2.24 9.34 14.90
C VAL A 63 -1.07 9.90 15.72
N ARG A 64 -1.11 11.18 16.07
CA ARG A 64 -0.10 11.80 16.92
C ARG A 64 0.03 11.07 18.29
N LYS A 65 -1.11 10.79 18.96
CA LYS A 65 -1.10 10.02 20.22
C LYS A 65 -0.49 8.64 20.03
N LEU A 66 -0.88 7.93 18.97
CA LEU A 66 -0.37 6.59 18.68
C LEU A 66 1.14 6.59 18.41
N PHE A 67 1.62 7.53 17.59
CA PHE A 67 3.04 7.58 17.23
C PHE A 67 3.90 8.01 18.43
N ASN A 68 3.42 8.90 19.27
CA ASN A 68 4.07 9.22 20.55
C ASN A 68 4.16 7.99 21.48
N GLU A 69 3.16 7.10 21.47
CA GLU A 69 3.24 5.83 22.23
C GLU A 69 4.22 4.83 21.61
N ILE A 70 4.32 4.78 20.26
CA ILE A 70 5.31 3.96 19.57
C ILE A 70 6.72 4.45 19.90
N GLU A 71 6.96 5.75 19.85
CA GLU A 71 8.26 6.35 20.13
C GLU A 71 8.74 6.08 21.56
N LYS A 72 7.86 6.17 22.56
CA LYS A 72 8.21 5.84 23.95
C LYS A 72 8.70 4.41 24.14
N VAL A 73 8.35 3.50 23.24
CA VAL A 73 8.67 2.06 23.34
C VAL A 73 9.76 1.66 22.36
N ALA A 74 9.81 2.28 21.19
CA ALA A 74 10.85 2.04 20.21
C ALA A 74 12.22 2.46 20.76
N THR A 75 13.27 1.74 20.38
CA THR A 75 14.65 2.18 20.67
C THR A 75 15.07 3.37 19.83
N GLU A 76 14.55 3.43 18.59
CA GLU A 76 14.67 4.52 17.65
C GLU A 76 13.44 4.50 16.75
N PHE A 77 12.96 5.68 16.33
CA PHE A 77 11.84 5.77 15.41
C PHE A 77 12.12 6.78 14.31
N TYR A 78 12.16 6.30 13.08
CA TYR A 78 12.38 7.09 11.86
C TYR A 78 11.17 7.04 10.96
N ILE A 79 10.81 8.18 10.36
CA ILE A 79 9.84 8.26 9.27
C ILE A 79 10.54 8.85 8.06
N ILE A 80 10.61 8.09 6.97
CA ILE A 80 11.05 8.58 5.65
C ILE A 80 9.86 9.30 5.03
N SER A 81 10.05 10.50 4.47
CA SER A 81 8.97 11.17 3.75
C SER A 81 8.67 10.47 2.43
N GLY A 82 7.39 10.13 2.21
CA GLY A 82 6.88 9.60 0.95
C GLY A 82 6.32 10.70 0.05
N ASN A 83 5.86 10.34 -1.14
CA ASN A 83 5.32 11.32 -2.09
C ASN A 83 3.98 11.92 -1.67
N HIS A 84 3.23 11.27 -0.79
CA HIS A 84 2.00 11.82 -0.18
C HIS A 84 2.26 12.68 1.05
N ASP A 85 3.46 12.64 1.61
CA ASP A 85 3.80 13.38 2.81
C ASP A 85 4.34 14.78 2.52
N ILE A 86 4.90 15.01 1.32
CA ILE A 86 5.49 16.29 0.91
C ILE A 86 4.50 17.16 0.15
N TYR A 87 4.51 18.46 0.43
CA TYR A 87 3.64 19.42 -0.27
C TYR A 87 4.01 19.56 -1.75
N SER A 88 5.29 19.72 -2.05
CA SER A 88 5.81 19.84 -3.41
C SER A 88 6.48 18.54 -3.86
N PRO A 89 6.23 18.04 -5.09
CA PRO A 89 6.89 16.82 -5.58
C PRO A 89 8.42 16.90 -5.67
N VAL A 90 8.98 18.11 -5.59
CA VAL A 90 10.41 18.38 -5.80
C VAL A 90 11.11 18.96 -4.56
N SER A 91 10.42 19.12 -3.44
CA SER A 91 10.97 19.71 -2.21
C SER A 91 10.32 19.13 -0.97
N ASP A 92 11.13 18.76 0.01
CA ASP A 92 10.72 18.31 1.35
C ASP A 92 10.64 19.48 2.36
N ASP A 93 10.60 20.74 1.91
CA ASP A 93 10.54 21.89 2.81
C ASP A 93 9.33 21.87 3.74
N TYR A 94 8.22 21.31 3.26
CA TYR A 94 6.98 21.19 4.01
C TYR A 94 6.42 19.78 3.91
N THR A 95 6.19 19.14 5.07
CA THR A 95 5.60 17.81 5.15
C THR A 95 4.32 17.82 6.00
N SER A 96 3.33 17.01 5.59
CA SER A 96 2.13 16.80 6.39
C SER A 96 2.45 16.11 7.72
N ILE A 97 3.54 15.36 7.77
CA ILE A 97 4.01 14.66 8.97
C ILE A 97 4.36 15.66 10.07
N GLU A 98 5.17 16.68 9.77
CA GLU A 98 5.59 17.68 10.75
C GLU A 98 4.47 18.58 11.24
N MET A 99 3.42 18.74 10.43
CA MET A 99 2.21 19.47 10.89
C MET A 99 1.47 18.73 12.01
N VAL A 100 1.68 17.42 12.14
CA VAL A 100 0.91 16.57 13.04
C VAL A 100 1.79 15.98 14.13
N LEU A 101 3.04 15.61 13.81
CA LEU A 101 3.93 14.88 14.69
C LEU A 101 5.08 15.76 15.17
N ASP A 102 5.22 15.87 16.48
CA ASP A 102 6.35 16.56 17.12
C ASP A 102 7.61 15.68 17.19
N GLN A 103 7.43 14.41 17.14
CA GLN A 103 8.36 13.27 17.21
C GLN A 103 7.83 12.23 16.21
N PRO A 104 8.51 11.41 15.64
CA PRO A 104 9.88 10.88 15.66
C PRO A 104 10.83 11.66 14.75
N VAL A 105 12.01 11.08 14.47
CA VAL A 105 12.96 11.68 13.51
C VAL A 105 12.39 11.56 12.10
N ILE A 106 12.05 12.71 11.52
CA ILE A 106 11.54 12.79 10.13
C ILE A 106 12.72 12.95 9.19
N VAL A 107 12.85 11.99 8.27
CA VAL A 107 13.95 11.91 7.31
C VAL A 107 13.56 12.68 6.05
N ARG A 108 14.16 13.86 5.86
CA ARG A 108 14.00 14.74 4.69
C ARG A 108 15.25 14.83 3.82
N GLU A 109 16.39 14.41 4.36
CA GLU A 109 17.68 14.31 3.68
C GLU A 109 18.19 12.88 3.81
N VAL A 110 19.21 12.52 3.03
CA VAL A 110 19.86 11.22 3.16
C VAL A 110 20.51 11.10 4.53
N VAL A 111 20.13 10.06 5.29
CA VAL A 111 20.68 9.77 6.61
C VAL A 111 21.41 8.43 6.56
N GLU A 112 22.69 8.44 6.84
CA GLU A 112 23.51 7.23 6.96
C GLU A 112 23.53 6.76 8.42
N LEU A 113 22.97 5.58 8.68
CA LEU A 113 23.08 4.87 9.95
C LEU A 113 24.22 3.82 9.88
N ASP A 114 24.54 3.18 11.00
CA ASP A 114 25.62 2.20 11.05
C ASP A 114 25.40 1.02 10.08
N ASP A 115 24.16 0.56 9.93
CA ASP A 115 23.80 -0.66 9.20
C ASP A 115 22.83 -0.46 8.03
N CYS A 116 22.35 0.77 7.79
CA CYS A 116 21.51 1.09 6.64
C CYS A 116 21.58 2.58 6.28
N ILE A 117 21.00 2.94 5.13
CA ILE A 117 20.87 4.32 4.66
C ILE A 117 19.41 4.64 4.46
N LEU A 118 18.94 5.78 4.97
CA LEU A 118 17.57 6.25 4.81
C LEU A 118 17.54 7.30 3.72
N VAL A 119 16.68 7.11 2.71
CA VAL A 119 16.58 8.01 1.55
C VAL A 119 15.11 8.43 1.37
N PRO A 120 14.77 9.72 1.56
CA PRO A 120 13.41 10.21 1.36
C PRO A 120 13.05 10.25 -0.13
N TRP A 121 11.74 10.39 -0.42
CA TRP A 121 11.22 10.43 -1.79
C TRP A 121 11.92 11.46 -2.68
N SER A 122 12.14 12.67 -2.21
CA SER A 122 12.76 13.76 -2.98
C SER A 122 14.21 13.49 -3.37
N LYS A 123 14.88 12.55 -2.70
CA LYS A 123 16.30 12.20 -2.87
C LYS A 123 16.51 10.85 -3.55
N THR A 124 15.48 10.24 -4.09
CA THR A 124 15.59 8.90 -4.72
C THR A 124 16.54 8.86 -5.91
N GLY A 125 16.76 9.98 -6.59
CA GLY A 125 17.79 10.12 -7.64
C GLY A 125 19.25 9.96 -7.13
N GLU A 126 19.48 10.00 -5.82
CA GLU A 126 20.80 9.83 -5.23
C GLU A 126 21.15 8.35 -4.92
N ILE A 127 20.17 7.45 -4.98
CA ILE A 127 20.30 6.03 -4.53
C ILE A 127 21.47 5.32 -5.19
N GLU A 128 21.66 5.46 -6.50
CA GLU A 128 22.76 4.80 -7.23
C GLU A 128 24.14 5.22 -6.71
N GLY A 129 24.31 6.50 -6.38
CA GLY A 129 25.54 7.02 -5.81
C GLY A 129 25.88 6.41 -4.43
N LEU A 130 24.87 5.90 -3.72
CA LEU A 130 25.03 5.32 -2.39
C LEU A 130 25.43 3.83 -2.41
N TYR A 131 25.38 3.14 -3.56
CA TYR A 131 25.73 1.72 -3.64
C TYR A 131 27.16 1.41 -3.18
N SER A 132 28.09 2.35 -3.40
CA SER A 132 29.49 2.23 -2.95
C SER A 132 29.64 2.09 -1.43
N LYS A 133 28.63 2.47 -0.64
CA LYS A 133 28.60 2.32 0.82
C LYS A 133 28.42 0.86 1.26
N GLY A 134 27.93 -0.02 0.37
CA GLY A 134 27.69 -1.43 0.67
C GLY A 134 26.60 -1.72 1.71
N LYS A 135 25.79 -0.69 2.08
CA LYS A 135 24.72 -0.79 3.07
C LYS A 135 23.35 -0.94 2.40
N PRO A 136 22.41 -1.68 3.01
CA PRO A 136 20.99 -1.65 2.61
C PRO A 136 20.42 -0.22 2.62
N ILE A 137 19.55 0.08 1.67
CA ILE A 137 18.90 1.38 1.53
C ILE A 137 17.41 1.22 1.82
N LEU A 138 16.90 2.02 2.75
CA LEU A 138 15.50 2.13 3.07
C LEU A 138 14.96 3.41 2.44
N THR A 139 13.88 3.31 1.68
CA THR A 139 13.38 4.44 0.88
C THR A 139 11.88 4.36 0.66
N HIS A 140 11.36 5.34 -0.08
CA HIS A 140 10.01 5.33 -0.63
C HIS A 140 10.11 5.66 -2.12
N THR A 141 10.10 4.64 -3.00
CA THR A 141 10.29 4.82 -4.45
C THR A 141 9.68 3.70 -5.27
N ASP A 142 9.46 3.94 -6.56
CA ASP A 142 9.06 2.91 -7.51
C ASP A 142 10.26 2.05 -7.92
N LEU A 143 10.35 0.85 -7.32
CA LEU A 143 11.41 -0.12 -7.62
C LEU A 143 11.24 -0.82 -8.98
N ILE A 144 10.04 -0.77 -9.61
CA ILE A 144 9.84 -1.41 -10.92
C ILE A 144 10.65 -0.67 -11.98
N ALA A 145 10.63 0.66 -11.93
CA ALA A 145 11.35 1.50 -12.88
C ALA A 145 12.88 1.53 -12.66
N MET A 146 13.37 1.04 -11.52
CA MET A 146 14.79 1.04 -11.16
C MET A 146 15.50 -0.16 -11.80
N ASP A 147 16.73 0.01 -12.25
CA ASP A 147 17.63 -1.12 -12.58
C ASP A 147 17.95 -1.96 -11.34
N MET A 148 18.46 -3.20 -11.54
CA MET A 148 18.78 -4.08 -10.41
C MET A 148 19.87 -3.46 -9.52
N PRO A 149 19.56 -3.09 -8.26
CA PRO A 149 20.51 -2.42 -7.39
C PRO A 149 21.62 -3.36 -6.91
N GLN A 150 22.79 -2.79 -6.62
CA GLN A 150 23.95 -3.54 -6.13
C GLN A 150 23.83 -3.94 -4.65
N VAL A 151 23.00 -3.25 -3.90
CA VAL A 151 22.71 -3.51 -2.48
C VAL A 151 21.19 -3.67 -2.30
N PRO A 152 20.70 -4.30 -1.22
CA PRO A 152 19.28 -4.34 -0.94
C PRO A 152 18.67 -2.93 -0.89
N VAL A 153 17.65 -2.67 -1.70
CA VAL A 153 16.82 -1.47 -1.65
C VAL A 153 15.42 -1.87 -1.22
N ILE A 154 15.02 -1.40 -0.04
CA ILE A 154 13.79 -1.75 0.64
C ILE A 154 12.87 -0.53 0.58
N SER A 155 11.70 -0.67 -0.04
CA SER A 155 10.82 0.45 -0.32
C SER A 155 9.36 0.18 0.05
N GLY A 156 8.61 1.27 0.30
CA GLY A 156 7.16 1.37 0.17
C GLY A 156 6.76 1.83 -1.24
N HIS A 157 5.74 2.69 -1.33
CA HIS A 157 5.18 3.33 -2.52
C HIS A 157 4.28 2.42 -3.36
N LEU A 158 4.74 1.26 -3.80
CA LEU A 158 3.90 0.31 -4.50
C LEU A 158 3.12 -0.53 -3.48
N HIS A 159 1.79 -0.51 -3.55
CA HIS A 159 0.94 -1.19 -2.56
C HIS A 159 0.98 -2.71 -2.65
N GLN A 160 1.49 -3.25 -3.76
CA GLN A 160 1.70 -4.69 -3.94
C GLN A 160 3.12 -5.06 -3.55
N ARG A 161 3.27 -6.06 -2.67
CA ARG A 161 4.58 -6.55 -2.26
C ARG A 161 5.25 -7.38 -3.35
N PHE A 162 6.56 -7.23 -3.48
CA PHE A 162 7.40 -8.16 -4.25
C PHE A 162 8.83 -8.18 -3.71
N PHE A 163 9.51 -9.30 -3.92
CA PHE A 163 10.90 -9.52 -3.54
C PHE A 163 11.62 -10.09 -4.75
N GLU A 164 12.49 -9.31 -5.38
CA GLU A 164 13.22 -9.66 -6.60
C GLU A 164 14.68 -9.24 -6.46
N GLY A 165 15.56 -10.21 -6.16
CA GLY A 165 16.97 -9.94 -5.92
C GLY A 165 17.14 -8.89 -4.81
N ASN A 166 17.79 -7.77 -5.14
CA ASN A 166 17.98 -6.64 -4.23
C ASN A 166 16.83 -5.62 -4.23
N LYS A 167 15.78 -5.81 -5.05
CA LYS A 167 14.56 -5.00 -5.02
C LYS A 167 13.56 -5.62 -4.03
N ILE A 168 13.26 -4.89 -2.97
CA ILE A 168 12.38 -5.36 -1.89
C ILE A 168 11.30 -4.32 -1.68
N ASN A 169 10.14 -4.54 -2.31
CA ASN A 169 8.96 -3.71 -2.08
C ASN A 169 8.07 -4.39 -1.03
N LEU A 170 7.86 -3.72 0.09
CA LEU A 170 7.11 -4.29 1.20
C LEU A 170 5.60 -4.34 0.95
N GLY A 171 5.10 -3.48 0.06
CA GLY A 171 3.67 -3.26 -0.12
C GLY A 171 3.05 -2.51 1.07
N SER A 172 1.89 -1.93 0.87
CA SER A 172 1.19 -1.22 1.94
C SER A 172 0.76 -2.16 3.06
N CYS A 173 0.73 -1.66 4.30
CA CYS A 173 0.23 -2.43 5.44
C CYS A 173 -1.30 -2.50 5.53
N PHE A 174 -2.02 -1.80 4.64
CA PHE A 174 -3.47 -1.83 4.46
C PHE A 174 -3.83 -2.01 3.00
N ALA A 175 -4.97 -2.66 2.71
CA ALA A 175 -5.53 -2.65 1.37
C ALA A 175 -6.38 -1.38 1.17
N PHE A 176 -6.28 -0.75 0.01
CA PHE A 176 -6.95 0.51 -0.31
C PHE A 176 -8.01 0.34 -1.39
N ASN A 177 -7.86 -0.61 -2.29
CA ASN A 177 -8.76 -0.81 -3.42
C ASN A 177 -8.78 -2.27 -3.89
N PHE A 178 -9.63 -2.57 -4.87
CA PHE A 178 -9.80 -3.91 -5.46
C PHE A 178 -8.60 -4.38 -6.32
N GLY A 179 -7.62 -3.54 -6.55
CA GLY A 179 -6.35 -3.91 -7.21
C GLY A 179 -5.27 -4.35 -6.24
N ASP A 180 -5.45 -4.09 -4.94
CA ASP A 180 -4.47 -4.46 -3.93
C ASP A 180 -4.61 -5.94 -3.56
N PHE A 181 -3.48 -6.58 -3.19
CA PHE A 181 -3.55 -7.89 -2.56
C PHE A 181 -4.32 -7.77 -1.23
N PRO A 182 -5.23 -8.72 -0.93
CA PRO A 182 -6.02 -8.66 0.29
C PRO A 182 -5.19 -8.89 1.56
N ASP A 183 -4.09 -9.63 1.45
CA ASP A 183 -3.21 -9.94 2.57
C ASP A 183 -2.15 -8.84 2.71
N LYS A 184 -2.14 -8.22 3.87
CA LYS A 184 -1.28 -7.07 4.20
C LYS A 184 -0.40 -7.38 5.40
N TYR A 185 0.79 -6.77 5.44
CA TYR A 185 1.82 -7.11 6.42
C TYR A 185 2.60 -5.89 6.87
N ILE A 186 3.18 -6.00 8.06
CA ILE A 186 4.40 -5.31 8.44
C ILE A 186 5.53 -6.34 8.52
N TYR A 187 6.77 -5.87 8.53
CA TYR A 187 7.91 -6.77 8.51
C TYR A 187 8.86 -6.51 9.67
N THR A 188 9.56 -7.56 10.11
CA THR A 188 10.69 -7.44 11.01
C THR A 188 11.94 -8.02 10.37
N THR A 189 13.08 -7.41 10.67
CA THR A 189 14.38 -7.86 10.20
C THR A 189 15.46 -7.54 11.22
N GLU A 190 16.57 -8.25 11.18
CA GLU A 190 17.76 -7.95 11.99
C GLU A 190 18.97 -7.60 11.12
N ASP A 191 18.90 -7.88 9.81
CA ASP A 191 20.01 -7.78 8.86
C ASP A 191 19.64 -7.07 7.55
N PHE A 192 18.39 -6.64 7.39
CA PHE A 192 17.82 -6.08 6.15
C PHE A 192 17.94 -6.99 4.92
N LYS A 193 18.09 -8.30 5.14
CA LYS A 193 18.15 -9.33 4.09
C LYS A 193 17.11 -10.41 4.29
N THR A 194 16.86 -10.77 5.55
CA THR A 194 15.84 -11.75 5.94
C THR A 194 14.67 -11.04 6.63
N PHE A 195 13.45 -11.39 6.24
CA PHE A 195 12.24 -10.72 6.70
C PHE A 195 11.26 -11.71 7.29
N THR A 196 10.74 -11.40 8.48
CA THR A 196 9.59 -12.08 9.06
C THR A 196 8.38 -11.17 8.95
N SER A 197 7.30 -11.68 8.38
CA SER A 197 6.06 -10.92 8.20
C SER A 197 5.13 -11.08 9.40
N VAL A 198 4.43 -10.00 9.73
CA VAL A 198 3.30 -10.00 10.68
C VAL A 198 2.06 -9.58 9.90
N GLU A 199 1.10 -10.49 9.77
CA GLU A 199 -0.11 -10.26 8.99
C GLU A 199 -1.02 -9.23 9.66
N ASN A 200 -1.56 -8.32 8.85
CA ASN A 200 -2.61 -7.41 9.25
C ASN A 200 -3.99 -8.05 9.06
N THR A 201 -4.44 -8.79 10.05
CA THR A 201 -5.77 -9.41 10.04
C THR A 201 -6.92 -8.41 10.25
N ASP A 202 -6.62 -7.17 10.62
CA ASP A 202 -7.59 -6.09 10.85
C ASP A 202 -7.81 -5.24 9.57
N SER A 203 -7.04 -5.46 8.50
CA SER A 203 -7.22 -4.75 7.23
C SER A 203 -8.59 -5.09 6.61
N ILE A 204 -9.30 -4.05 6.16
CA ILE A 204 -10.46 -4.23 5.28
C ILE A 204 -9.94 -4.82 3.96
N ARG A 205 -10.45 -5.96 3.55
CA ARG A 205 -10.11 -6.57 2.27
C ARG A 205 -11.09 -6.10 1.19
N PHE A 206 -10.58 -5.91 0.00
CA PHE A 206 -11.34 -5.57 -1.20
C PHE A 206 -11.38 -6.82 -2.09
N LEU A 207 -12.48 -7.52 -2.13
CA LEU A 207 -12.57 -8.81 -2.79
C LEU A 207 -13.50 -8.77 -3.99
N ARG A 208 -13.02 -9.32 -5.11
CA ARG A 208 -13.85 -9.67 -6.25
C ARG A 208 -14.35 -11.08 -6.06
N VAL A 209 -15.64 -11.24 -5.93
CA VAL A 209 -16.28 -12.50 -5.59
C VAL A 209 -17.36 -12.86 -6.62
N THR A 210 -17.65 -14.16 -6.73
CA THR A 210 -18.81 -14.70 -7.41
C THR A 210 -19.77 -15.28 -6.36
N PRO A 211 -21.00 -15.68 -6.71
CA PRO A 211 -21.90 -16.34 -5.77
C PRO A 211 -21.27 -17.55 -5.07
N GLU A 212 -20.40 -18.29 -5.77
CA GLU A 212 -19.73 -19.49 -5.26
C GLU A 212 -18.58 -19.18 -4.28
N THR A 213 -18.03 -17.97 -4.31
CA THR A 213 -16.90 -17.56 -3.47
C THR A 213 -17.27 -16.50 -2.42
N LEU A 214 -18.55 -16.16 -2.35
CA LEU A 214 -19.06 -15.12 -1.46
C LEU A 214 -18.89 -15.47 0.03
N ASP A 215 -18.84 -16.75 0.37
CA ASP A 215 -18.58 -17.28 1.70
C ASP A 215 -17.15 -17.04 2.22
N GLN A 216 -16.22 -16.68 1.34
CA GLN A 216 -14.84 -16.32 1.71
C GLN A 216 -14.73 -14.91 2.32
N ALA A 217 -15.79 -14.12 2.21
CA ALA A 217 -15.85 -12.77 2.76
C ALA A 217 -15.95 -12.78 4.29
N ARG A 218 -15.15 -11.94 4.94
CA ARG A 218 -15.25 -11.68 6.38
C ARG A 218 -16.15 -10.46 6.63
N PRO A 219 -16.81 -10.35 7.78
CA PRO A 219 -17.51 -9.12 8.13
C PRO A 219 -16.61 -7.90 8.02
N GLY A 220 -17.07 -6.85 7.33
CA GLY A 220 -16.33 -5.62 7.11
C GLY A 220 -15.52 -5.56 5.81
N ASP A 221 -15.34 -6.67 5.09
CA ASP A 221 -14.75 -6.64 3.74
C ASP A 221 -15.64 -5.84 2.78
N GLU A 222 -15.04 -5.21 1.79
CA GLU A 222 -15.74 -4.58 0.67
C GLU A 222 -15.72 -5.51 -0.54
N LEU A 223 -16.90 -5.73 -1.13
CA LEU A 223 -17.09 -6.75 -2.15
C LEU A 223 -17.53 -6.16 -3.49
N GLU A 224 -16.89 -6.58 -4.58
CA GLU A 224 -17.44 -6.52 -5.94
C GLU A 224 -17.95 -7.91 -6.31
N LEU A 225 -19.28 -8.08 -6.30
CA LEU A 225 -19.93 -9.33 -6.67
C LEU A 225 -20.19 -9.36 -8.17
N TYR A 226 -19.52 -10.27 -8.85
CA TYR A 226 -19.68 -10.54 -10.28
C TYR A 226 -20.78 -11.59 -10.45
N ILE A 227 -21.91 -11.20 -11.04
CA ILE A 227 -23.07 -12.07 -11.20
C ILE A 227 -23.77 -11.82 -12.53
N ARG A 228 -24.30 -12.85 -13.17
CA ARG A 228 -25.18 -12.68 -14.32
C ARG A 228 -26.52 -12.13 -13.88
N ARG A 229 -27.14 -11.34 -14.74
CA ARG A 229 -28.43 -10.73 -14.41
C ARG A 229 -29.52 -11.77 -14.22
N SER A 230 -29.45 -12.89 -14.96
CA SER A 230 -30.33 -14.05 -14.82
C SER A 230 -30.27 -14.76 -13.46
N ASP A 231 -29.05 -14.70 -12.83
CA ASP A 231 -28.78 -15.44 -11.60
C ASP A 231 -29.06 -14.58 -10.35
N LEU A 232 -29.31 -13.29 -10.52
CA LEU A 232 -29.72 -12.39 -9.44
C LEU A 232 -31.21 -12.57 -9.12
N THR A 233 -31.52 -13.67 -8.47
CA THR A 233 -32.88 -13.96 -7.98
C THR A 233 -33.18 -13.14 -6.73
N LYS A 234 -34.47 -13.02 -6.38
CA LYS A 234 -34.90 -12.34 -5.15
C LYS A 234 -34.24 -12.95 -3.90
N SER A 235 -34.06 -14.27 -3.86
CA SER A 235 -33.35 -14.94 -2.75
C SER A 235 -31.91 -14.53 -2.63
N VAL A 236 -31.21 -14.37 -3.76
CA VAL A 236 -29.79 -13.87 -3.80
C VAL A 236 -29.74 -12.41 -3.38
N GLU A 237 -30.66 -11.57 -3.83
CA GLU A 237 -30.74 -10.17 -3.39
C GLU A 237 -30.96 -10.05 -1.88
N ASP A 238 -31.88 -10.82 -1.33
CA ASP A 238 -32.18 -10.81 0.11
C ASP A 238 -30.99 -11.32 0.93
N TYR A 239 -30.27 -12.33 0.43
CA TYR A 239 -29.02 -12.78 1.03
C TYR A 239 -27.94 -11.69 1.01
N ILE A 240 -27.71 -11.03 -0.14
CA ILE A 240 -26.73 -9.94 -0.27
C ILE A 240 -27.06 -8.81 0.71
N LYS A 241 -28.34 -8.44 0.83
CA LYS A 241 -28.80 -7.40 1.78
C LYS A 241 -28.59 -7.79 3.26
N SER A 242 -28.56 -9.09 3.55
CA SER A 242 -28.32 -9.59 4.90
C SER A 242 -26.82 -9.58 5.30
N LEU A 243 -25.91 -9.45 4.33
CA LEU A 243 -24.48 -9.44 4.60
C LEU A 243 -24.06 -8.15 5.35
N PRO A 244 -23.15 -8.27 6.33
CA PRO A 244 -22.59 -7.09 7.03
C PRO A 244 -21.58 -6.31 6.17
N ASN A 245 -21.47 -6.64 4.90
CA ASN A 245 -20.46 -6.15 3.97
C ASN A 245 -21.04 -5.07 3.05
N LYS A 246 -20.20 -4.14 2.60
CA LYS A 246 -20.54 -3.30 1.47
C LYS A 246 -20.38 -4.10 0.18
N VAL A 247 -21.47 -4.35 -0.53
CA VAL A 247 -21.47 -5.13 -1.77
C VAL A 247 -21.83 -4.24 -2.95
N ARG A 248 -20.94 -4.20 -3.93
CA ARG A 248 -21.19 -3.61 -5.26
C ARG A 248 -21.46 -4.74 -6.25
N ILE A 249 -22.61 -4.72 -6.90
CA ILE A 249 -22.98 -5.72 -7.89
C ILE A 249 -22.43 -5.30 -9.26
N ILE A 250 -21.69 -6.21 -9.89
CA ILE A 250 -21.13 -6.06 -11.24
C ILE A 250 -21.80 -7.10 -12.14
N TYR A 251 -22.57 -6.64 -13.12
CA TYR A 251 -23.22 -7.55 -14.06
C TYR A 251 -22.23 -8.00 -15.13
N VAL A 252 -22.07 -9.33 -15.28
CA VAL A 252 -21.27 -9.94 -16.32
C VAL A 252 -22.16 -10.44 -17.47
N GLN A 253 -21.66 -10.31 -18.71
CA GLN A 253 -22.34 -10.86 -19.88
C GLN A 253 -22.10 -12.36 -20.00
N GLU A 254 -23.04 -13.10 -20.63
CA GLU A 254 -23.05 -14.57 -20.65
C GLU A 254 -21.85 -15.24 -21.35
N GLN A 255 -21.00 -14.48 -22.04
CA GLN A 255 -19.88 -15.02 -22.83
C GLN A 255 -18.50 -14.94 -22.19
N VAL A 256 -18.37 -14.49 -20.93
CA VAL A 256 -17.05 -14.45 -20.27
C VAL A 256 -16.84 -15.72 -19.47
N THR A 257 -16.31 -16.74 -20.11
CA THR A 257 -15.70 -17.88 -19.40
C THR A 257 -14.40 -17.39 -18.75
N PHE A 258 -14.40 -17.21 -17.44
CA PHE A 258 -13.18 -17.00 -16.69
C PHE A 258 -12.39 -18.32 -16.64
N SER A 259 -11.48 -18.54 -17.58
CA SER A 259 -10.38 -19.44 -17.34
C SER A 259 -9.45 -18.76 -16.35
N SER A 260 -9.03 -19.48 -15.32
CA SER A 260 -8.11 -19.06 -14.27
C SER A 260 -6.68 -18.87 -14.82
N CYS A 261 -6.45 -17.86 -15.65
CA CYS A 261 -5.13 -17.47 -16.11
C CYS A 261 -5.22 -16.09 -16.72
N HIS A 262 -4.51 -15.15 -16.16
CA HIS A 262 -4.10 -13.85 -16.73
C HIS A 262 -5.18 -13.21 -17.62
N CYS A 263 -6.15 -12.54 -17.02
CA CYS A 263 -7.06 -11.69 -17.77
C CYS A 263 -6.20 -10.62 -18.45
N ASP A 264 -6.05 -10.76 -19.78
CA ASP A 264 -5.50 -9.69 -20.60
C ASP A 264 -6.41 -8.47 -20.44
N ILE A 265 -5.91 -7.48 -19.68
CA ILE A 265 -6.61 -6.21 -19.43
C ILE A 265 -7.15 -5.61 -20.73
N TYR A 266 -6.45 -5.82 -21.84
CA TYR A 266 -6.83 -5.31 -23.15
C TYR A 266 -8.11 -5.95 -23.70
N SER A 267 -8.39 -7.22 -23.41
CA SER A 267 -9.61 -7.88 -23.87
C SER A 267 -10.87 -7.38 -23.14
N ILE A 268 -10.72 -6.90 -21.92
CA ILE A 268 -11.83 -6.31 -21.14
C ILE A 268 -12.11 -4.90 -21.63
N ILE A 269 -11.06 -4.14 -21.93
CA ILE A 269 -11.17 -2.76 -22.42
C ILE A 269 -11.75 -2.74 -23.85
N ASP A 270 -11.36 -3.67 -24.72
CA ASP A 270 -11.85 -3.77 -26.11
C ASP A 270 -13.39 -3.80 -26.23
N GLY A 271 -14.07 -4.40 -25.25
CA GLY A 271 -15.54 -4.43 -25.20
C GLY A 271 -16.22 -3.14 -24.73
N CYS A 272 -15.45 -2.22 -24.13
CA CYS A 272 -15.97 -1.02 -23.48
C CYS A 272 -15.67 0.27 -24.25
N ILE A 273 -14.87 0.23 -25.32
CA ILE A 273 -14.47 1.42 -26.08
C ILE A 273 -15.61 1.89 -26.98
N PRO A 274 -16.10 3.13 -26.81
CA PRO A 274 -17.06 3.73 -27.73
C PRO A 274 -16.49 3.81 -29.18
N ASP A 275 -17.34 3.57 -30.18
CA ASP A 275 -16.92 3.48 -31.59
C ASP A 275 -16.13 4.71 -32.06
N HIS A 276 -16.47 5.91 -31.60
CA HIS A 276 -15.78 7.15 -31.97
C HIS A 276 -14.36 7.30 -31.37
N LEU A 277 -13.97 6.46 -30.41
CA LEU A 277 -12.63 6.43 -29.80
C LEU A 277 -11.82 5.21 -30.22
N ARG A 278 -12.43 4.28 -30.98
CA ARG A 278 -11.82 3.00 -31.31
C ARG A 278 -10.52 3.13 -32.10
N THR A 279 -10.47 4.01 -33.09
CA THR A 279 -9.26 4.23 -33.90
C THR A 279 -8.08 4.70 -33.04
N ILE A 280 -8.31 5.66 -32.13
CA ILE A 280 -7.27 6.17 -31.22
C ILE A 280 -6.80 5.06 -30.25
N TYR A 281 -7.73 4.29 -29.77
CA TYR A 281 -7.42 3.17 -28.88
C TYR A 281 -6.57 2.09 -29.57
N ASP A 282 -6.96 1.68 -30.79
CA ASP A 282 -6.22 0.65 -31.54
C ASP A 282 -4.80 1.10 -31.88
N GLU A 283 -4.61 2.37 -32.27
CA GLU A 283 -3.28 2.96 -32.49
C GLU A 283 -2.42 2.94 -31.22
N THR A 284 -3.00 3.31 -30.08
CA THR A 284 -2.29 3.32 -28.78
C THR A 284 -1.93 1.90 -28.32
N LYS A 285 -2.82 0.93 -28.55
CA LYS A 285 -2.61 -0.48 -28.21
C LYS A 285 -1.44 -1.09 -28.98
N GLU A 286 -1.30 -0.79 -30.28
CA GLU A 286 -0.19 -1.26 -31.09
C GLU A 286 1.15 -0.63 -30.66
N ILE A 287 1.17 0.65 -30.28
CA ILE A 287 2.38 1.31 -29.77
C ILE A 287 2.83 0.65 -28.45
N THR A 288 1.89 0.36 -27.54
CA THR A 288 2.20 -0.25 -26.24
C THR A 288 2.73 -1.68 -26.41
N LYS A 289 2.14 -2.49 -27.30
CA LYS A 289 2.64 -3.84 -27.60
C LYS A 289 4.05 -3.83 -28.20
N SER A 290 4.35 -2.87 -29.06
CA SER A 290 5.69 -2.74 -29.67
C SER A 290 6.77 -2.29 -28.67
N SER A 291 6.38 -1.63 -27.57
CA SER A 291 7.28 -1.18 -26.50
C SER A 291 7.61 -2.30 -25.49
N LEU A 292 6.74 -3.31 -25.37
CA LEU A 292 6.93 -4.45 -24.44
C LEU A 292 7.80 -5.58 -25.04
N HIS A 293 8.17 -5.49 -26.30
CA HIS A 293 9.04 -6.45 -27.02
C HIS A 293 10.42 -5.88 -27.38
N ARG A 294 10.81 -4.79 -26.78
CA ARG A 294 12.17 -4.24 -26.81
C ARG A 294 12.73 -4.19 -25.41
#